data_be3aaf32ab61496381552afb8640f2e9
#
_entry.id   be3aaf32ab61496381552afb8640f2e9
#
_cell.length_a   1.000
_cell.length_b   1.000
_cell.length_c   1.000
_cell.angle_alpha   90.00
_cell.angle_beta   90.00
_cell.angle_gamma   90.00
#
_symmetry.space_group_name_H-M   'P 1'
#
loop_
_entity.id
_entity.type
_entity.pdbx_description
1 polymer ?
#
loop_
_entity_poly.entity_id
_entity_poly.type
_entity_poly.pdbx_seq_one_letter_code
_entity_poly.pdbx_strand_id
1 'polypeptide(L)'
;IVVYIWGDNGSSGEGQNGTISELLAQNGIPSTVEQHIAALEELGGLDALGTPATDNQYHAAWAWAGSSPYQGMKLLASHLGGTRNPMFVSWPGHIEPDPVPRTQFHHVVDLVPTIYEILGISHPETVNGVPQDPIDGTSLAYSIDDAGAEGRRRTQYFEIMGSRSIYSDGWMASATGPRLPWVQGMPAGIQTWTPDQDRWELYHLDEDWSQAHDLAADHPEKLAELKELFAIEAARNDALPVGGGLWVPVMHPEDRISPPYTAWDFAGDTVRIPEFCAPALGNRPNRVEIRLSVPDAANGVLYKLGGAGGGLTCFLLDGVLTYEYNLFLVQRTVVRSGAPLAAGDHTVEIVTTYAELRPGGPLDVVLRLDGEEVGSGTVPVSAPLLFSANDCLDVGRAYGGAVSRAYADRMPFALDGRIDGMHVAYL
;
A
#
# COMPACT_ATOMS: atom_id res chain seq x y z
N ILE A 1 1.62 -29.48 -9.64
CA ILE A 1 0.90 -29.03 -8.44
C ILE A 1 0.40 -27.60 -8.64
N VAL A 2 -0.84 -27.33 -8.24
CA VAL A 2 -1.45 -26.01 -8.22
C VAL A 2 -1.86 -25.72 -6.78
N VAL A 3 -1.39 -24.61 -6.24
CA VAL A 3 -1.83 -24.06 -4.95
C VAL A 3 -2.57 -22.77 -5.25
N TYR A 4 -3.82 -22.68 -4.88
CA TYR A 4 -4.65 -21.50 -5.07
C TYR A 4 -5.11 -20.96 -3.72
N ILE A 5 -4.72 -19.74 -3.41
CA ILE A 5 -5.13 -19.01 -2.22
C ILE A 5 -6.07 -17.89 -2.66
N TRP A 6 -7.28 -17.88 -2.10
CA TRP A 6 -8.25 -16.85 -2.40
C TRP A 6 -8.01 -15.63 -1.52
N GLY A 7 -7.32 -14.63 -2.08
CA GLY A 7 -6.89 -13.44 -1.35
C GLY A 7 -5.62 -13.64 -0.53
N ASP A 8 -5.00 -12.55 -0.14
CA ASP A 8 -3.78 -12.48 0.67
C ASP A 8 -4.07 -12.09 2.12
N ASN A 9 -5.24 -11.50 2.37
CA ASN A 9 -5.76 -11.08 3.67
C ASN A 9 -7.30 -11.01 3.61
N GLY A 10 -7.92 -10.52 4.66
CA GLY A 10 -9.37 -10.28 4.67
C GLY A 10 -9.79 -9.21 3.67
N SER A 11 -11.10 -9.11 3.42
CA SER A 11 -11.68 -8.12 2.53
C SER A 11 -11.27 -6.70 2.93
N SER A 12 -10.94 -5.84 1.95
CA SER A 12 -10.47 -4.48 2.22
C SER A 12 -11.60 -3.56 2.67
N GLY A 13 -11.50 -2.98 3.86
CA GLY A 13 -12.35 -1.91 4.36
C GLY A 13 -11.79 -0.51 4.09
N GLU A 14 -10.71 -0.40 3.32
CA GLU A 14 -9.95 0.84 3.11
C GLU A 14 -10.73 1.87 2.28
N GLY A 15 -11.76 1.46 1.58
CA GLY A 15 -12.71 2.37 0.94
C GLY A 15 -13.64 3.10 1.92
N GLN A 16 -13.71 2.68 3.17
CA GLN A 16 -14.50 3.28 4.24
C GLN A 16 -15.98 3.49 3.86
N ASN A 17 -16.39 4.67 3.41
CA ASN A 17 -17.75 4.95 2.91
C ASN A 17 -17.92 4.64 1.40
N GLY A 18 -16.94 3.98 0.78
CA GLY A 18 -16.85 3.80 -0.65
C GLY A 18 -16.12 4.97 -1.32
N THR A 19 -15.21 4.69 -2.25
CA THR A 19 -14.40 5.73 -2.91
C THR A 19 -14.07 5.37 -4.35
N ILE A 20 -13.98 6.38 -5.21
CA ILE A 20 -13.54 6.22 -6.61
C ILE A 20 -12.03 5.99 -6.71
N SER A 21 -11.27 6.40 -5.70
CA SER A 21 -9.82 6.19 -5.60
C SER A 21 -9.48 5.73 -4.19
N GLU A 22 -8.67 4.68 -4.09
CA GLU A 22 -8.31 4.02 -2.83
C GLU A 22 -7.80 5.02 -1.78
N LEU A 23 -6.87 5.87 -2.16
CA LEU A 23 -6.20 6.74 -1.20
C LEU A 23 -6.94 8.05 -0.89
N LEU A 24 -8.06 8.32 -1.52
CA LEU A 24 -8.87 9.51 -1.23
C LEU A 24 -9.32 9.52 0.25
N ALA A 25 -9.90 8.42 0.70
CA ALA A 25 -10.31 8.26 2.09
C ALA A 25 -9.13 8.12 3.06
N GLN A 26 -8.09 7.40 2.65
CA GLN A 26 -6.87 7.18 3.45
C GLN A 26 -6.13 8.50 3.73
N ASN A 27 -6.13 9.42 2.78
CA ASN A 27 -5.61 10.78 2.96
C ASN A 27 -6.50 11.67 3.83
N GLY A 28 -7.67 11.19 4.25
CA GLY A 28 -8.61 11.99 5.05
C GLY A 28 -9.24 13.16 4.30
N ILE A 29 -9.29 13.11 2.97
CA ILE A 29 -9.85 14.17 2.13
C ILE A 29 -11.37 14.06 2.13
N PRO A 30 -12.11 15.07 2.61
CA PRO A 30 -13.55 15.07 2.54
C PRO A 30 -14.04 15.00 1.09
N SER A 31 -14.99 14.11 0.82
CA SER A 31 -15.58 13.95 -0.48
C SER A 31 -17.06 13.57 -0.38
N THR A 32 -17.85 13.89 -1.41
CA THR A 32 -19.28 13.57 -1.46
C THR A 32 -19.56 12.47 -2.48
N VAL A 33 -20.68 11.80 -2.34
CA VAL A 33 -21.14 10.78 -3.30
C VAL A 33 -21.26 11.36 -4.71
N GLU A 34 -21.73 12.61 -4.83
CA GLU A 34 -21.87 13.31 -6.11
C GLU A 34 -20.52 13.51 -6.80
N GLN A 35 -19.46 13.83 -6.05
CA GLN A 35 -18.10 13.93 -6.60
C GLN A 35 -17.58 12.58 -7.12
N HIS A 36 -17.84 11.49 -6.39
CA HIS A 36 -17.47 10.14 -6.84
C HIS A 36 -18.25 9.74 -8.11
N ILE A 37 -19.55 10.01 -8.18
CA ILE A 37 -20.38 9.74 -9.36
C ILE A 37 -19.89 10.57 -10.55
N ALA A 38 -19.65 11.86 -10.37
CA ALA A 38 -19.16 12.72 -11.45
C ALA A 38 -17.80 12.23 -11.99
N ALA A 39 -16.86 11.87 -11.10
CA ALA A 39 -15.57 11.30 -11.50
C ALA A 39 -15.74 9.98 -12.28
N LEU A 40 -16.66 9.12 -11.83
CA LEU A 40 -16.96 7.85 -12.51
C LEU A 40 -17.58 8.07 -13.90
N GLU A 41 -18.53 9.01 -14.03
CA GLU A 41 -19.16 9.35 -15.32
C GLU A 41 -18.12 9.88 -16.32
N GLU A 42 -17.18 10.71 -15.89
CA GLU A 42 -16.07 11.17 -16.72
C GLU A 42 -15.14 10.04 -17.22
N LEU A 43 -15.08 8.91 -16.50
CA LEU A 43 -14.29 7.74 -16.85
C LEU A 43 -15.04 6.74 -17.75
N GLY A 44 -16.32 6.99 -18.03
CA GLY A 44 -17.17 6.10 -18.86
C GLY A 44 -18.28 5.41 -18.08
N GLY A 45 -18.57 5.85 -16.86
CA GLY A 45 -19.66 5.31 -16.03
C GLY A 45 -19.31 3.97 -15.38
N LEU A 46 -20.33 3.16 -15.13
CA LEU A 46 -20.16 1.87 -14.44
C LEU A 46 -19.23 0.90 -15.14
N ASP A 47 -19.07 0.99 -16.45
CA ASP A 47 -18.19 0.13 -17.24
C ASP A 47 -16.68 0.44 -16.97
N ALA A 48 -16.38 1.58 -16.36
CA ALA A 48 -15.01 1.91 -15.95
C ALA A 48 -14.57 1.20 -14.65
N LEU A 49 -15.51 0.72 -13.84
CA LEU A 49 -15.19 0.02 -12.59
C LEU A 49 -14.44 -1.30 -12.86
N GLY A 50 -13.34 -1.51 -12.13
CA GLY A 50 -12.50 -2.69 -12.30
C GLY A 50 -11.60 -2.65 -13.55
N THR A 51 -11.54 -1.53 -14.27
CA THR A 51 -10.59 -1.30 -15.35
C THR A 51 -9.35 -0.57 -14.83
N PRO A 52 -8.24 -0.49 -15.60
CA PRO A 52 -7.06 0.30 -15.21
C PRO A 52 -7.29 1.82 -15.06
N ALA A 53 -8.46 2.32 -15.42
CA ALA A 53 -8.83 3.73 -15.27
C ALA A 53 -9.27 4.10 -13.84
N THR A 54 -9.61 3.10 -13.01
CA THR A 54 -10.07 3.28 -11.62
C THR A 54 -9.28 2.41 -10.67
N ASP A 55 -9.13 2.85 -9.43
CA ASP A 55 -8.68 2.05 -8.29
C ASP A 55 -9.71 2.13 -7.14
N ASN A 56 -10.97 2.07 -7.54
CA ASN A 56 -12.12 2.22 -6.65
C ASN A 56 -12.16 1.15 -5.55
N GLN A 57 -12.63 1.57 -4.38
CA GLN A 57 -12.85 0.72 -3.21
C GLN A 57 -14.32 0.74 -2.81
N TYR A 58 -14.88 -0.42 -2.44
CA TYR A 58 -16.24 -0.52 -1.93
C TYR A 58 -16.34 -0.09 -0.45
N HIS A 59 -17.55 0.12 0.01
CA HIS A 59 -17.83 0.49 1.40
C HIS A 59 -17.39 -0.58 2.40
N ALA A 60 -16.80 -0.19 3.52
CA ALA A 60 -16.27 -1.09 4.57
C ALA A 60 -17.31 -2.09 5.11
N ALA A 61 -18.61 -1.74 5.09
CA ALA A 61 -19.66 -2.68 5.47
C ALA A 61 -19.73 -3.90 4.54
N TRP A 62 -19.42 -3.74 3.25
CA TRP A 62 -19.32 -4.85 2.31
C TRP A 62 -18.06 -5.71 2.58
N ALA A 63 -16.97 -5.08 3.00
CA ALA A 63 -15.78 -5.81 3.44
C ALA A 63 -16.09 -6.70 4.65
N TRP A 64 -16.80 -6.15 5.64
CA TRP A 64 -17.23 -6.93 6.80
C TRP A 64 -18.17 -8.07 6.41
N ALA A 65 -19.17 -7.78 5.56
CA ALA A 65 -20.08 -8.81 5.05
C ALA A 65 -19.35 -9.92 4.26
N GLY A 66 -18.34 -9.55 3.47
CA GLY A 66 -17.51 -10.50 2.72
C GLY A 66 -16.59 -11.35 3.59
N SER A 67 -16.25 -10.90 4.79
CA SER A 67 -15.45 -11.64 5.78
C SER A 67 -16.32 -12.53 6.69
N SER A 68 -17.64 -12.31 6.69
CA SER A 68 -18.57 -13.08 7.53
C SER A 68 -18.49 -14.59 7.25
N PRO A 69 -18.59 -15.45 8.28
CA PRO A 69 -19.00 -15.16 9.66
C PRO A 69 -17.87 -14.73 10.61
N TYR A 70 -16.66 -14.52 10.10
CA TYR A 70 -15.55 -14.02 10.92
C TYR A 70 -15.70 -12.53 11.20
N GLN A 71 -15.28 -12.10 12.37
CA GLN A 71 -15.17 -10.68 12.69
C GLN A 71 -13.94 -10.07 12.01
N GLY A 72 -14.00 -8.77 11.75
CA GLY A 72 -12.88 -8.00 11.19
C GLY A 72 -12.78 -8.09 9.67
N MET A 73 -11.70 -7.54 9.17
CA MET A 73 -11.37 -7.39 7.75
C MET A 73 -9.88 -7.04 7.62
N LYS A 74 -9.36 -6.83 6.42
CA LYS A 74 -7.98 -6.36 6.17
C LYS A 74 -7.58 -5.25 7.16
N LEU A 75 -6.34 -5.23 7.62
CA LEU A 75 -5.71 -4.40 8.66
C LEU A 75 -6.06 -4.80 10.10
N LEU A 76 -6.85 -5.84 10.33
CA LEU A 76 -7.12 -6.36 11.66
C LEU A 76 -6.47 -7.73 11.85
N ALA A 77 -5.26 -7.73 12.42
CA ALA A 77 -4.59 -8.97 12.82
C ALA A 77 -5.22 -9.63 14.06
N SER A 78 -6.12 -8.90 14.72
CA SER A 78 -6.82 -9.36 15.93
C SER A 78 -7.92 -10.39 15.66
N HIS A 79 -8.44 -10.45 14.43
CA HIS A 79 -9.59 -11.28 14.11
C HIS A 79 -9.40 -12.04 12.80
N LEU A 80 -10.01 -13.23 12.73
CA LEU A 80 -9.87 -14.14 11.59
C LEU A 80 -10.43 -13.57 10.28
N GLY A 81 -11.37 -12.63 10.32
CA GLY A 81 -11.84 -11.92 9.12
C GLY A 81 -10.75 -11.06 8.46
N GLY A 82 -9.69 -10.71 9.20
CA GLY A 82 -8.51 -10.03 8.64
C GLY A 82 -7.40 -10.95 8.16
N THR A 83 -7.32 -12.18 8.68
CA THR A 83 -6.15 -13.05 8.52
C THR A 83 -6.44 -14.41 7.90
N ARG A 84 -7.68 -14.90 7.95
CA ARG A 84 -8.02 -16.25 7.47
C ARG A 84 -8.49 -16.24 6.02
N ASN A 85 -7.78 -16.98 5.17
CA ASN A 85 -8.11 -17.14 3.76
C ASN A 85 -8.24 -18.61 3.38
N PRO A 86 -9.15 -18.98 2.45
CA PRO A 86 -9.25 -20.34 1.94
C PRO A 86 -8.10 -20.65 1.00
N MET A 87 -7.63 -21.89 1.06
CA MET A 87 -6.60 -22.42 0.17
C MET A 87 -7.07 -23.75 -0.44
N PHE A 88 -6.75 -23.94 -1.71
CA PHE A 88 -7.01 -25.18 -2.44
C PHE A 88 -5.70 -25.71 -3.01
N VAL A 89 -5.50 -27.01 -2.92
CA VAL A 89 -4.34 -27.70 -3.50
C VAL A 89 -4.83 -28.75 -4.48
N SER A 90 -4.27 -28.73 -5.69
CA SER A 90 -4.52 -29.74 -6.72
C SER A 90 -3.20 -30.30 -7.23
N TRP A 91 -3.07 -31.63 -7.15
CA TRP A 91 -1.90 -32.34 -7.64
C TRP A 91 -2.32 -33.68 -8.28
N PRO A 92 -2.74 -33.65 -9.57
CA PRO A 92 -3.23 -34.82 -10.27
C PRO A 92 -2.25 -35.99 -10.22
N GLY A 93 -2.74 -37.18 -9.91
CA GLY A 93 -1.95 -38.41 -9.76
C GLY A 93 -1.20 -38.55 -8.43
N HIS A 94 -1.31 -37.59 -7.53
CA HIS A 94 -0.70 -37.60 -6.20
C HIS A 94 -1.70 -37.30 -5.08
N ILE A 95 -2.70 -36.49 -5.34
CA ILE A 95 -3.76 -36.14 -4.37
C ILE A 95 -5.09 -36.60 -4.96
N GLU A 96 -5.79 -37.50 -4.24
CA GLU A 96 -7.16 -37.84 -4.58
C GLU A 96 -8.12 -36.72 -4.20
N PRO A 97 -9.14 -36.43 -5.01
CA PRO A 97 -10.14 -35.42 -4.68
C PRO A 97 -10.83 -35.74 -3.35
N ASP A 98 -10.72 -34.85 -2.39
CA ASP A 98 -11.35 -34.97 -1.08
C ASP A 98 -12.11 -33.68 -0.73
N PRO A 99 -13.45 -33.72 -0.56
CA PRO A 99 -14.25 -32.58 -0.21
C PRO A 99 -14.15 -32.18 1.27
N VAL A 100 -13.48 -32.98 2.11
CA VAL A 100 -13.34 -32.71 3.54
C VAL A 100 -12.32 -31.59 3.75
N PRO A 101 -12.73 -30.44 4.32
CA PRO A 101 -11.79 -29.36 4.62
C PRO A 101 -10.72 -29.80 5.63
N ARG A 102 -9.50 -29.33 5.43
CA ARG A 102 -8.42 -29.45 6.42
C ARG A 102 -8.62 -28.36 7.47
N THR A 103 -8.83 -28.76 8.73
CA THR A 103 -9.12 -27.83 9.84
C THR A 103 -7.91 -27.53 10.70
N GLN A 104 -6.79 -28.20 10.47
CA GLN A 104 -5.52 -27.93 11.15
C GLN A 104 -5.12 -26.47 10.94
N PHE A 105 -4.60 -25.83 11.98
CA PHE A 105 -4.10 -24.47 11.87
C PHE A 105 -2.85 -24.44 11.00
N HIS A 106 -2.86 -23.60 9.98
CA HIS A 106 -1.76 -23.36 9.05
C HIS A 106 -1.54 -21.88 8.84
N HIS A 107 -0.35 -21.52 8.35
CA HIS A 107 0.01 -20.15 8.00
C HIS A 107 0.67 -20.15 6.60
N VAL A 108 0.66 -18.99 5.93
CA VAL A 108 1.24 -18.87 4.57
C VAL A 108 2.72 -19.24 4.53
N VAL A 109 3.47 -19.03 5.61
CA VAL A 109 4.89 -19.44 5.72
C VAL A 109 5.10 -20.94 5.63
N ASP A 110 4.05 -21.75 5.79
CA ASP A 110 4.08 -23.21 5.70
C ASP A 110 4.16 -23.73 4.27
N LEU A 111 3.86 -22.89 3.28
CA LEU A 111 3.86 -23.29 1.87
C LEU A 111 5.24 -23.63 1.34
N VAL A 112 6.25 -22.82 1.63
CA VAL A 112 7.62 -23.04 1.15
C VAL A 112 8.21 -24.36 1.65
N PRO A 113 8.20 -24.65 2.97
CA PRO A 113 8.69 -25.94 3.46
C PRO A 113 7.85 -27.12 2.96
N THR A 114 6.55 -26.93 2.70
CA THR A 114 5.72 -27.98 2.07
C THR A 114 6.18 -28.28 0.66
N ILE A 115 6.45 -27.26 -0.15
CA ILE A 115 6.96 -27.45 -1.53
C ILE A 115 8.32 -28.14 -1.50
N TYR A 116 9.21 -27.78 -0.60
CA TYR A 116 10.50 -28.43 -0.45
C TYR A 116 10.35 -29.91 -0.07
N GLU A 117 9.50 -30.23 0.91
CA GLU A 117 9.24 -31.61 1.32
C GLU A 117 8.66 -32.45 0.16
N ILE A 118 7.64 -31.95 -0.54
CA ILE A 118 6.98 -32.65 -1.65
C ILE A 118 7.96 -32.92 -2.81
N LEU A 119 8.85 -31.97 -3.09
CA LEU A 119 9.84 -32.08 -4.18
C LEU A 119 11.13 -32.81 -3.73
N GLY A 120 11.28 -33.12 -2.45
CA GLY A 120 12.51 -33.71 -1.92
C GLY A 120 13.73 -32.76 -2.02
N ILE A 121 13.49 -31.45 -1.95
CA ILE A 121 14.53 -30.41 -2.00
C ILE A 121 14.88 -30.00 -0.57
N SER A 122 16.16 -29.99 -0.25
CA SER A 122 16.64 -29.43 1.01
C SER A 122 16.63 -27.91 0.96
N HIS A 123 16.26 -27.26 2.06
CA HIS A 123 16.41 -25.81 2.20
C HIS A 123 17.88 -25.41 2.01
N PRO A 124 18.20 -24.46 1.13
CA PRO A 124 19.57 -24.01 0.94
C PRO A 124 20.02 -23.19 2.15
N GLU A 125 21.14 -23.58 2.77
CA GLU A 125 21.77 -22.80 3.85
C GLU A 125 22.45 -21.52 3.33
N THR A 126 22.79 -21.50 2.03
CA THR A 126 23.50 -20.39 1.39
C THR A 126 23.01 -20.22 -0.04
N VAL A 127 22.70 -18.99 -0.44
CA VAL A 127 22.37 -18.62 -1.82
C VAL A 127 23.33 -17.54 -2.30
N ASN A 128 24.04 -17.79 -3.40
CA ASN A 128 25.04 -16.86 -3.97
C ASN A 128 26.09 -16.38 -2.95
N GLY A 129 26.49 -17.26 -2.00
CA GLY A 129 27.44 -16.93 -0.96
C GLY A 129 26.88 -16.19 0.26
N VAL A 130 25.57 -15.94 0.28
CA VAL A 130 24.88 -15.28 1.41
C VAL A 130 24.16 -16.34 2.25
N PRO A 131 24.47 -16.45 3.56
CA PRO A 131 23.70 -17.30 4.47
C PRO A 131 22.22 -16.94 4.45
N GLN A 132 21.35 -17.95 4.50
CA GLN A 132 19.91 -17.77 4.54
C GLN A 132 19.40 -17.93 5.98
N ASP A 133 18.37 -17.15 6.32
CA ASP A 133 17.66 -17.31 7.57
C ASP A 133 16.90 -18.66 7.60
N PRO A 134 16.69 -19.27 8.77
CA PRO A 134 15.89 -20.45 8.92
C PRO A 134 14.45 -20.22 8.41
N ILE A 135 13.84 -21.28 7.86
CA ILE A 135 12.41 -21.24 7.51
C ILE A 135 11.58 -21.44 8.78
N ASP A 136 10.72 -20.48 9.10
CA ASP A 136 9.81 -20.54 10.25
C ASP A 136 8.57 -21.42 9.99
N GLY A 137 8.34 -21.79 8.74
CA GLY A 137 7.18 -22.58 8.32
C GLY A 137 7.27 -24.04 8.76
N THR A 138 6.09 -24.64 8.99
CA THR A 138 5.91 -26.08 9.25
C THR A 138 5.19 -26.69 8.07
N SER A 139 5.82 -27.66 7.37
CA SER A 139 5.20 -28.32 6.22
C SER A 139 3.80 -28.85 6.54
N LEU A 140 2.85 -28.55 5.66
CA LEU A 140 1.47 -29.05 5.72
C LEU A 140 1.25 -30.37 4.95
N ALA A 141 2.32 -30.96 4.37
CA ALA A 141 2.24 -32.18 3.56
C ALA A 141 1.57 -33.35 4.32
N TYR A 142 1.74 -33.41 5.64
CA TYR A 142 1.14 -34.46 6.50
C TYR A 142 -0.39 -34.48 6.47
N SER A 143 -1.04 -33.36 6.17
CA SER A 143 -2.51 -33.22 6.16
C SER A 143 -3.12 -33.44 4.78
N ILE A 144 -2.31 -33.57 3.72
CA ILE A 144 -2.81 -33.71 2.34
C ILE A 144 -3.71 -34.93 2.21
N ASP A 145 -3.23 -36.08 2.65
CA ASP A 145 -3.94 -37.38 2.51
C ASP A 145 -4.71 -37.78 3.78
N ASP A 146 -4.62 -37.02 4.86
CA ASP A 146 -5.27 -37.27 6.13
C ASP A 146 -5.90 -36.02 6.73
N ALA A 147 -7.20 -35.84 6.50
CA ALA A 147 -7.98 -34.78 7.08
C ALA A 147 -8.06 -34.78 8.60
N GLY A 148 -7.87 -35.96 9.22
CA GLY A 148 -7.88 -36.18 10.67
C GLY A 148 -6.52 -36.09 11.34
N ALA A 149 -5.44 -35.82 10.58
CA ALA A 149 -4.11 -35.72 11.14
C ALA A 149 -4.01 -34.61 12.20
N GLU A 150 -3.23 -34.88 13.25
CA GLU A 150 -3.00 -33.88 14.29
C GLU A 150 -2.23 -32.68 13.74
N GLY A 151 -2.68 -31.45 14.04
CA GLY A 151 -2.04 -30.20 13.60
C GLY A 151 -0.60 -30.10 14.13
N ARG A 152 0.34 -29.69 13.28
CA ARG A 152 1.75 -29.55 13.65
C ARG A 152 2.14 -28.13 14.05
N ARG A 153 1.43 -27.10 13.52
CA ARG A 153 1.66 -25.71 13.92
C ARG A 153 0.93 -25.44 15.24
N ARG A 154 1.71 -25.18 16.28
CA ARG A 154 1.17 -24.98 17.64
C ARG A 154 1.06 -23.50 18.00
N THR A 155 1.89 -22.63 17.42
CA THR A 155 1.96 -21.23 17.76
C THR A 155 2.08 -20.37 16.50
N GLN A 156 1.36 -19.27 16.44
CA GLN A 156 1.49 -18.24 15.40
C GLN A 156 1.10 -16.88 15.94
N TYR A 157 2.01 -15.90 15.83
CA TYR A 157 1.67 -14.51 16.10
C TYR A 157 1.27 -13.77 14.82
N PHE A 158 0.48 -12.72 15.00
CA PHE A 158 0.09 -11.78 13.95
C PHE A 158 0.23 -10.36 14.47
N GLU A 159 0.73 -9.44 13.65
CA GLU A 159 0.80 -8.02 13.98
C GLU A 159 0.75 -7.19 12.70
N ILE A 160 -0.07 -6.13 12.71
CA ILE A 160 -0.06 -5.07 11.71
C ILE A 160 -0.56 -3.75 12.32
N MET A 161 0.29 -2.72 12.30
CA MET A 161 -0.06 -1.36 12.75
C MET A 161 -0.69 -1.31 14.16
N GLY A 162 -0.24 -2.19 15.04
CA GLY A 162 -0.73 -2.32 16.42
C GLY A 162 -1.87 -3.31 16.64
N SER A 163 -2.64 -3.66 15.59
CA SER A 163 -3.59 -4.78 15.66
C SER A 163 -2.81 -6.08 15.73
N ARG A 164 -3.13 -6.94 16.69
CA ARG A 164 -2.30 -8.11 16.98
C ARG A 164 -3.07 -9.28 17.58
N SER A 165 -2.51 -10.46 17.40
CA SER A 165 -2.98 -11.68 18.05
C SER A 165 -1.90 -12.74 18.15
N ILE A 166 -2.15 -13.72 19.01
CA ILE A 166 -1.36 -14.94 19.18
C ILE A 166 -2.28 -16.14 19.24
N TYR A 167 -2.02 -17.09 18.36
CA TYR A 167 -2.64 -18.43 18.39
C TYR A 167 -1.75 -19.38 19.15
N SER A 168 -2.31 -20.20 20.03
CA SER A 168 -1.63 -21.35 20.62
C SER A 168 -2.62 -22.47 20.95
N ASP A 169 -2.45 -23.62 20.29
CA ASP A 169 -3.19 -24.86 20.57
C ASP A 169 -4.71 -24.66 20.72
N GLY A 170 -5.35 -24.05 19.71
CA GLY A 170 -6.79 -23.78 19.68
C GLY A 170 -7.23 -22.49 20.36
N TRP A 171 -6.37 -21.87 21.17
CA TRP A 171 -6.65 -20.58 21.81
C TRP A 171 -6.10 -19.41 21.02
N MET A 172 -6.79 -18.28 21.05
CA MET A 172 -6.34 -17.03 20.41
C MET A 172 -6.57 -15.85 21.34
N ALA A 173 -5.51 -15.17 21.75
CA ALA A 173 -5.59 -13.87 22.41
C ALA A 173 -5.34 -12.76 21.39
N SER A 174 -6.13 -11.68 21.46
CA SER A 174 -6.08 -10.62 20.45
C SER A 174 -6.34 -9.23 21.03
N ALA A 175 -5.77 -8.21 20.37
CA ALA A 175 -6.03 -6.80 20.64
C ALA A 175 -6.15 -6.04 19.33
N THR A 176 -7.22 -5.24 19.19
CA THR A 176 -7.55 -4.59 17.91
C THR A 176 -6.56 -3.49 17.53
N GLY A 177 -5.93 -2.84 18.49
CA GLY A 177 -4.97 -1.77 18.23
C GLY A 177 -5.62 -0.41 17.94
N PRO A 178 -4.80 0.61 17.60
CA PRO A 178 -5.27 1.99 17.54
C PRO A 178 -6.05 2.32 16.27
N ARG A 179 -5.81 1.58 15.16
CA ARG A 179 -6.40 1.89 13.85
C ARG A 179 -7.55 0.93 13.52
N LEU A 180 -8.69 1.52 13.19
CA LEU A 180 -9.85 0.80 12.68
C LEU A 180 -10.01 1.04 11.17
N PRO A 181 -10.12 0.00 10.33
CA PRO A 181 -10.20 0.14 8.88
C PRO A 181 -11.35 0.99 8.35
N TRP A 182 -12.43 1.08 9.12
CA TRP A 182 -13.64 1.85 8.77
C TRP A 182 -13.65 3.29 9.29
N VAL A 183 -12.59 3.72 9.97
CA VAL A 183 -12.44 5.10 10.46
C VAL A 183 -11.58 5.89 9.50
N GLN A 184 -12.11 7.03 9.04
CA GLN A 184 -11.42 7.88 8.09
C GLN A 184 -10.16 8.51 8.67
N GLY A 185 -9.05 8.41 7.95
CA GLY A 185 -7.76 8.98 8.32
C GLY A 185 -7.09 8.28 9.51
N MET A 186 -6.15 8.96 10.13
CA MET A 186 -5.49 8.47 11.35
C MET A 186 -6.33 8.81 12.58
N PRO A 187 -6.45 7.89 13.56
CA PRO A 187 -7.18 8.16 14.79
C PRO A 187 -6.62 9.36 15.54
N ALA A 188 -7.51 10.17 16.14
CA ALA A 188 -7.09 11.24 17.04
C ALA A 188 -6.31 10.64 18.21
N GLY A 189 -5.16 11.24 18.56
CA GLY A 189 -4.33 10.77 19.68
C GLY A 189 -3.44 9.57 19.37
N ILE A 190 -3.30 9.17 18.10
CA ILE A 190 -2.42 8.05 17.73
C ILE A 190 -0.97 8.27 18.19
N GLN A 191 -0.51 9.51 18.26
CA GLN A 191 0.84 9.87 18.73
C GLN A 191 1.09 9.53 20.20
N THR A 192 0.04 9.36 20.99
CA THR A 192 0.12 9.03 22.42
C THR A 192 -0.35 7.61 22.73
N TRP A 193 -0.72 6.84 21.71
CA TRP A 193 -1.12 5.45 21.89
C TRP A 193 0.09 4.59 22.31
N THR A 194 -0.16 3.67 23.23
CA THR A 194 0.78 2.60 23.58
C THR A 194 0.04 1.25 23.63
N PRO A 195 0.72 0.14 23.34
CA PRO A 195 0.09 -1.19 23.36
C PRO A 195 -0.56 -1.58 24.68
N ASP A 196 -0.11 -1.01 25.79
CA ASP A 196 -0.65 -1.28 27.15
C ASP A 196 -2.04 -0.70 27.37
N GLN A 197 -2.45 0.25 26.53
CA GLN A 197 -3.81 0.84 26.58
C GLN A 197 -4.87 -0.05 25.95
N ASP A 198 -4.47 -1.05 25.17
CA ASP A 198 -5.41 -1.88 24.44
C ASP A 198 -6.05 -2.94 25.35
N ARG A 199 -7.35 -3.14 25.12
CA ARG A 199 -8.07 -4.27 25.67
C ARG A 199 -7.68 -5.53 24.91
N TRP A 200 -7.32 -6.58 25.64
CA TRP A 200 -7.16 -7.92 25.10
C TRP A 200 -8.44 -8.72 25.27
N GLU A 201 -8.72 -9.56 24.27
CA GLU A 201 -9.80 -10.51 24.20
C GLU A 201 -9.22 -11.93 24.05
N LEU A 202 -9.98 -12.95 24.45
CA LEU A 202 -9.56 -14.35 24.42
C LEU A 202 -10.65 -15.22 23.80
N TYR A 203 -10.25 -16.11 22.89
CA TYR A 203 -11.15 -17.00 22.17
C TYR A 203 -10.64 -18.43 22.17
N HIS A 204 -11.54 -19.43 22.17
CA HIS A 204 -11.22 -20.84 21.95
C HIS A 204 -11.73 -21.23 20.57
N LEU A 205 -10.85 -21.26 19.58
CA LEU A 205 -11.21 -21.35 18.15
C LEU A 205 -11.82 -22.70 17.75
N ASP A 206 -11.55 -23.78 18.48
CA ASP A 206 -12.15 -25.09 18.23
C ASP A 206 -13.64 -25.14 18.61
N GLU A 207 -14.07 -24.28 19.54
CA GLU A 207 -15.45 -24.16 20.01
C GLU A 207 -16.15 -22.92 19.42
N ASP A 208 -15.39 -21.83 19.23
CA ASP A 208 -15.86 -20.54 18.72
C ASP A 208 -14.95 -20.01 17.60
N TRP A 209 -14.99 -20.66 16.46
CA TRP A 209 -14.18 -20.31 15.29
C TRP A 209 -14.52 -18.95 14.66
N SER A 210 -15.62 -18.31 15.07
CA SER A 210 -16.04 -16.99 14.63
C SER A 210 -15.60 -15.85 15.57
N GLN A 211 -15.03 -16.21 16.71
CA GLN A 211 -14.62 -15.26 17.78
C GLN A 211 -15.80 -14.42 18.30
N ALA A 212 -16.96 -15.05 18.51
CA ALA A 212 -18.18 -14.39 18.97
C ALA A 212 -18.21 -14.17 20.48
N HIS A 213 -17.50 -14.98 21.26
CA HIS A 213 -17.56 -15.00 22.72
C HIS A 213 -16.19 -14.75 23.35
N ASP A 214 -15.99 -13.54 23.88
CA ASP A 214 -14.76 -13.17 24.60
C ASP A 214 -14.71 -13.88 25.96
N LEU A 215 -13.73 -14.75 26.13
CA LEU A 215 -13.48 -15.54 27.35
C LEU A 215 -12.42 -14.92 28.27
N ALA A 216 -11.95 -13.70 28.02
CA ALA A 216 -10.86 -13.08 28.77
C ALA A 216 -11.15 -12.97 30.28
N ALA A 217 -12.41 -12.69 30.64
CA ALA A 217 -12.83 -12.60 32.04
C ALA A 217 -12.94 -13.97 32.73
N ASP A 218 -13.27 -15.01 31.97
CA ASP A 218 -13.48 -16.39 32.49
C ASP A 218 -12.14 -17.15 32.60
N HIS A 219 -11.14 -16.78 31.78
CA HIS A 219 -9.83 -17.45 31.72
C HIS A 219 -8.65 -16.46 31.82
N PRO A 220 -8.54 -15.66 32.89
CA PRO A 220 -7.51 -14.62 33.00
C PRO A 220 -6.07 -15.16 33.01
N GLU A 221 -5.86 -16.36 33.55
CA GLU A 221 -4.54 -17.01 33.58
C GLU A 221 -4.12 -17.42 32.16
N LYS A 222 -5.05 -17.96 31.34
CA LYS A 222 -4.77 -18.30 29.94
C LYS A 222 -4.50 -17.06 29.10
N LEU A 223 -5.23 -15.98 29.33
CA LEU A 223 -4.96 -14.70 28.68
C LEU A 223 -3.56 -14.18 29.04
N ALA A 224 -3.15 -14.25 30.29
CA ALA A 224 -1.82 -13.81 30.73
C ALA A 224 -0.70 -14.66 30.07
N GLU A 225 -0.87 -15.98 30.03
CA GLU A 225 0.05 -16.90 29.34
C GLU A 225 0.22 -16.51 27.87
N LEU A 226 -0.88 -16.28 27.15
CA LEU A 226 -0.84 -15.96 25.74
C LEU A 226 -0.27 -14.56 25.44
N LYS A 227 -0.50 -13.58 26.32
CA LYS A 227 0.14 -12.25 26.22
C LYS A 227 1.66 -12.35 26.36
N GLU A 228 2.14 -13.18 27.29
CA GLU A 228 3.57 -13.43 27.44
C GLU A 228 4.14 -14.14 26.20
N LEU A 229 3.44 -15.15 25.70
CA LEU A 229 3.83 -15.85 24.47
C LEU A 229 3.88 -14.91 23.26
N PHE A 230 2.91 -13.99 23.12
CA PHE A 230 2.95 -12.96 22.08
C PHE A 230 4.22 -12.11 22.17
N ALA A 231 4.58 -11.66 23.37
CA ALA A 231 5.76 -10.83 23.56
C ALA A 231 7.06 -11.58 23.18
N ILE A 232 7.14 -12.87 23.51
CA ILE A 232 8.28 -13.74 23.13
C ILE A 232 8.37 -13.89 21.61
N GLU A 233 7.25 -14.23 20.96
CA GLU A 233 7.22 -14.43 19.50
C GLU A 233 7.44 -13.11 18.75
N ALA A 234 6.89 -11.99 19.22
CA ALA A 234 7.12 -10.68 18.63
C ALA A 234 8.60 -10.26 18.73
N ALA A 235 9.26 -10.52 19.85
CA ALA A 235 10.69 -10.25 20.00
C ALA A 235 11.55 -11.16 19.12
N ARG A 236 11.19 -12.44 19.01
CA ARG A 236 11.88 -13.42 18.16
C ARG A 236 11.85 -13.07 16.69
N ASN A 237 10.77 -12.45 16.23
CA ASN A 237 10.50 -12.14 14.83
C ASN A 237 10.64 -10.63 14.50
N ASP A 238 11.39 -9.89 15.32
CA ASP A 238 11.68 -8.46 15.12
C ASP A 238 10.42 -7.57 14.94
N ALA A 239 9.27 -7.99 15.54
CA ALA A 239 8.01 -7.26 15.46
C ALA A 239 7.85 -6.17 16.54
N LEU A 240 8.89 -5.89 17.30
CA LEU A 240 8.89 -4.82 18.29
C LEU A 240 9.59 -3.55 17.76
N PRO A 241 9.12 -2.35 18.11
CA PRO A 241 7.93 -2.07 18.93
C PRO A 241 6.64 -2.42 18.20
N VAL A 242 5.63 -2.86 18.96
CA VAL A 242 4.28 -3.11 18.41
C VAL A 242 3.75 -1.86 17.72
N GLY A 243 3.18 -2.01 16.52
CA GLY A 243 2.80 -0.88 15.69
C GLY A 243 3.95 -0.27 14.89
N GLY A 244 5.09 -0.97 14.75
CA GLY A 244 6.32 -0.47 14.12
C GLY A 244 6.14 0.17 12.75
N GLY A 245 5.18 -0.29 11.95
CA GLY A 245 4.82 0.32 10.66
C GLY A 245 4.30 1.76 10.76
N LEU A 246 3.78 2.16 11.91
CA LEU A 246 3.35 3.53 12.20
C LEU A 246 4.31 4.27 13.14
N TRP A 247 5.17 3.55 13.86
CA TRP A 247 6.01 4.10 14.94
C TRP A 247 6.87 5.27 14.45
N VAL A 248 7.85 5.00 13.64
CA VAL A 248 8.77 6.03 13.14
C VAL A 248 8.09 6.98 12.14
N PRO A 249 7.28 6.53 11.16
CA PRO A 249 6.70 7.45 10.18
C PRO A 249 5.68 8.44 10.76
N VAL A 250 4.93 8.03 11.79
CA VAL A 250 3.73 8.76 12.24
C VAL A 250 3.79 9.16 13.71
N MET A 251 4.18 8.22 14.58
CA MET A 251 4.05 8.40 16.03
C MET A 251 5.30 9.02 16.66
N HIS A 252 6.47 8.51 16.27
CA HIS A 252 7.76 8.87 16.86
C HIS A 252 8.81 9.16 15.78
N PRO A 253 8.64 10.21 14.96
CA PRO A 253 9.60 10.55 13.91
C PRO A 253 11.00 10.90 14.44
N GLU A 254 11.11 11.24 15.73
CA GLU A 254 12.36 11.46 16.45
C GLU A 254 13.23 10.19 16.57
N ASP A 255 12.61 9.01 16.55
CA ASP A 255 13.33 7.73 16.63
C ASP A 255 14.00 7.32 15.32
N ARG A 256 13.95 8.17 14.31
CA ARG A 256 14.60 7.90 13.02
C ARG A 256 16.10 7.82 13.17
N ILE A 257 16.71 6.71 12.73
CA ILE A 257 18.14 6.41 12.90
C ILE A 257 19.03 7.35 12.07
N SER A 258 18.51 7.80 10.91
CA SER A 258 19.26 8.71 10.02
C SER A 258 18.42 9.92 9.64
N PRO A 259 19.04 11.11 9.40
CA PRO A 259 18.28 12.27 8.93
C PRO A 259 17.60 11.96 7.59
N PRO A 260 16.39 12.50 7.35
CA PRO A 260 15.73 12.33 6.07
C PRO A 260 16.52 13.02 4.97
N TYR A 261 16.53 12.43 3.78
CA TYR A 261 17.05 13.09 2.60
C TYR A 261 16.25 14.37 2.30
N THR A 262 16.94 15.40 1.85
CA THR A 262 16.35 16.67 1.43
C THR A 262 16.60 16.98 -0.05
N ALA A 263 17.45 16.19 -0.70
CA ALA A 263 17.73 16.28 -2.12
C ALA A 263 18.04 14.92 -2.73
N TRP A 264 17.74 14.77 -4.03
CA TRP A 264 17.93 13.56 -4.83
C TRP A 264 18.38 13.91 -6.22
N ASP A 265 19.22 13.05 -6.80
CA ASP A 265 19.61 13.11 -8.21
C ASP A 265 19.17 11.82 -8.91
N PHE A 266 18.44 11.95 -10.02
CA PHE A 266 17.95 10.84 -10.81
C PHE A 266 18.53 10.89 -12.22
N ALA A 267 18.92 9.73 -12.75
CA ALA A 267 19.23 9.56 -14.17
C ALA A 267 17.97 9.74 -15.02
N GLY A 268 18.13 10.15 -16.26
CA GLY A 268 17.02 10.46 -17.17
C GLY A 268 16.17 9.26 -17.62
N ASP A 269 16.54 8.04 -17.22
CA ASP A 269 15.83 6.80 -17.49
C ASP A 269 15.44 6.04 -16.21
N THR A 270 15.52 6.72 -15.07
CA THR A 270 15.11 6.16 -13.76
C THR A 270 13.61 5.87 -13.76
N VAL A 271 13.23 4.64 -13.44
CA VAL A 271 11.83 4.21 -13.43
C VAL A 271 11.51 3.29 -12.27
N ARG A 272 10.22 3.22 -11.91
CA ARG A 272 9.65 2.29 -10.93
C ARG A 272 10.23 2.44 -9.52
N ILE A 273 10.51 3.67 -9.09
CA ILE A 273 10.79 3.94 -7.68
C ILE A 273 9.45 4.00 -6.95
N PRO A 274 9.17 3.07 -6.03
CA PRO A 274 7.93 3.10 -5.24
C PRO A 274 7.76 4.46 -4.54
N GLU A 275 6.52 4.96 -4.46
CA GLU A 275 6.26 6.29 -3.89
C GLU A 275 6.81 6.45 -2.47
N PHE A 276 6.78 5.38 -1.66
CA PHE A 276 7.35 5.38 -0.31
C PHE A 276 8.88 5.59 -0.26
N CYS A 277 9.58 5.36 -1.38
CA CYS A 277 11.02 5.55 -1.51
C CYS A 277 11.36 6.81 -2.32
N ALA A 278 10.36 7.47 -2.91
CA ALA A 278 10.50 8.65 -3.75
C ALA A 278 10.45 9.94 -2.92
N PRO A 279 10.93 11.09 -3.47
CA PRO A 279 10.66 12.39 -2.88
C PRO A 279 9.15 12.66 -2.78
N ALA A 280 8.70 13.26 -1.69
CA ALA A 280 7.31 13.61 -1.44
C ALA A 280 6.89 14.86 -2.25
N LEU A 281 6.83 14.74 -3.58
CA LEU A 281 6.61 15.87 -4.50
C LEU A 281 5.20 16.47 -4.40
N GLY A 282 4.22 15.67 -3.93
CA GLY A 282 2.82 16.06 -3.87
C GLY A 282 2.40 16.78 -2.58
N ASN A 283 3.25 16.73 -1.53
CA ASN A 283 2.87 17.19 -0.19
C ASN A 283 3.98 17.91 0.58
N ARG A 284 5.03 18.34 -0.11
CA ARG A 284 6.12 19.16 0.45
C ARG A 284 6.55 20.25 -0.51
N PRO A 285 6.94 21.44 -0.03
CA PRO A 285 7.60 22.44 -0.87
C PRO A 285 8.84 21.84 -1.50
N ASN A 286 8.95 21.96 -2.82
CA ASN A 286 10.08 21.38 -3.54
C ASN A 286 10.41 22.14 -4.82
N ARG A 287 11.64 21.89 -5.31
CA ARG A 287 12.08 22.27 -6.64
C ARG A 287 12.50 21.00 -7.37
N VAL A 288 11.97 20.81 -8.56
CA VAL A 288 12.41 19.81 -9.53
C VAL A 288 13.09 20.52 -10.68
N GLU A 289 14.35 20.23 -10.93
CA GLU A 289 15.14 20.75 -12.06
C GLU A 289 15.44 19.60 -13.02
N ILE A 290 15.15 19.79 -14.31
CA ILE A 290 15.35 18.77 -15.34
C ILE A 290 16.16 19.39 -16.47
N ARG A 291 17.31 18.79 -16.77
CA ARG A 291 18.11 19.12 -17.94
C ARG A 291 17.80 18.15 -19.05
N LEU A 292 17.39 18.67 -20.21
CA LEU A 292 16.92 17.86 -21.34
C LEU A 292 17.30 18.46 -22.68
N SER A 293 17.32 17.61 -23.68
CA SER A 293 17.47 18.00 -25.10
C SER A 293 16.29 17.43 -25.88
N VAL A 294 15.56 18.28 -26.60
CA VAL A 294 14.32 17.93 -27.29
C VAL A 294 14.30 18.41 -28.73
N PRO A 295 13.59 17.70 -29.63
CA PRO A 295 13.26 18.21 -30.97
C PRO A 295 12.13 19.24 -30.92
N ASP A 296 11.82 19.87 -32.05
CA ASP A 296 10.61 20.69 -32.20
C ASP A 296 9.35 19.85 -31.97
N ALA A 297 8.34 20.46 -31.33
CA ALA A 297 7.07 19.81 -31.03
C ALA A 297 7.21 18.47 -30.27
N ALA A 298 8.19 18.38 -29.39
CA ALA A 298 8.47 17.19 -28.60
C ALA A 298 7.25 16.72 -27.80
N ASN A 299 7.13 15.42 -27.62
CA ASN A 299 6.12 14.77 -26.81
C ASN A 299 6.77 13.84 -25.79
N GLY A 300 6.08 13.59 -24.67
CA GLY A 300 6.47 12.58 -23.69
C GLY A 300 6.61 13.12 -22.28
N VAL A 301 6.65 12.18 -21.34
CA VAL A 301 6.73 12.44 -19.91
C VAL A 301 8.15 12.86 -19.52
N LEU A 302 8.27 13.97 -18.79
CA LEU A 302 9.51 14.36 -18.12
C LEU A 302 9.64 13.57 -16.80
N TYR A 303 8.60 13.60 -15.97
CA TYR A 303 8.47 12.74 -14.81
C TYR A 303 7.01 12.57 -14.39
N LYS A 304 6.71 11.49 -13.67
CA LYS A 304 5.44 11.29 -12.98
C LYS A 304 5.66 10.68 -11.59
N LEU A 305 4.75 10.93 -10.67
CA LEU A 305 4.63 10.26 -9.37
C LEU A 305 3.16 9.88 -9.17
N GLY A 306 2.89 8.61 -8.82
CA GLY A 306 1.52 8.11 -8.73
C GLY A 306 0.99 7.57 -10.07
N GLY A 307 -0.32 7.45 -10.22
CA GLY A 307 -0.97 6.82 -11.37
C GLY A 307 -2.37 7.36 -11.70
N ALA A 308 -3.20 6.50 -12.29
CA ALA A 308 -4.54 6.87 -12.74
C ALA A 308 -5.44 7.32 -11.57
N GLY A 309 -5.36 6.63 -10.43
CA GLY A 309 -6.16 6.92 -9.24
C GLY A 309 -5.76 8.17 -8.48
N GLY A 310 -4.53 8.65 -8.67
CA GLY A 310 -3.99 9.86 -8.04
C GLY A 310 -2.51 10.04 -8.37
N GLY A 311 -2.05 11.27 -8.53
CA GLY A 311 -0.65 11.54 -8.85
C GLY A 311 -0.40 12.93 -9.40
N LEU A 312 0.87 13.17 -9.73
CA LEU A 312 1.31 14.35 -10.47
C LEU A 312 2.21 13.95 -11.64
N THR A 313 2.23 14.76 -12.67
CA THR A 313 3.07 14.52 -13.85
C THR A 313 3.48 15.83 -14.50
N CYS A 314 4.69 15.83 -15.05
CA CYS A 314 5.16 16.90 -15.93
C CYS A 314 5.51 16.27 -17.29
N PHE A 315 4.99 16.81 -18.37
CA PHE A 315 5.13 16.23 -19.71
C PHE A 315 5.12 17.31 -20.79
N LEU A 316 5.57 16.96 -21.96
CA LEU A 316 5.45 17.73 -23.19
C LEU A 316 4.33 17.15 -24.06
N LEU A 317 3.50 18.02 -24.61
CA LEU A 317 2.50 17.68 -25.61
C LEU A 317 2.58 18.71 -26.74
N ASP A 318 3.04 18.26 -27.92
CA ASP A 318 3.34 19.15 -29.05
C ASP A 318 4.25 20.33 -28.66
N GLY A 319 5.26 20.05 -27.85
CA GLY A 319 6.21 21.00 -27.29
C GLY A 319 5.70 21.81 -26.08
N VAL A 320 4.42 21.80 -25.77
CA VAL A 320 3.86 22.56 -24.64
C VAL A 320 4.16 21.86 -23.32
N LEU A 321 4.91 22.54 -22.44
CA LEU A 321 5.22 22.05 -21.10
C LEU A 321 3.93 22.08 -20.26
N THR A 322 3.57 20.93 -19.73
CA THR A 322 2.35 20.75 -18.95
C THR A 322 2.68 20.06 -17.62
N TYR A 323 2.23 20.65 -16.53
CA TYR A 323 2.17 20.03 -15.22
C TYR A 323 0.72 19.71 -14.89
N GLU A 324 0.43 18.49 -14.45
CA GLU A 324 -0.90 18.09 -14.03
C GLU A 324 -0.83 17.43 -12.65
N TYR A 325 -1.73 17.84 -11.78
CA TYR A 325 -1.96 17.29 -10.46
C TYR A 325 -3.35 16.65 -10.40
N ASN A 326 -3.40 15.34 -10.28
CA ASN A 326 -4.61 14.53 -10.17
C ASN A 326 -4.87 14.21 -8.69
N LEU A 327 -5.77 14.97 -8.06
CA LEU A 327 -6.21 14.72 -6.70
C LEU A 327 -7.27 13.61 -6.72
N PHE A 328 -6.85 12.36 -6.76
CA PHE A 328 -7.67 11.16 -6.57
C PHE A 328 -8.94 11.13 -7.44
N LEU A 329 -8.82 11.54 -8.71
CA LEU A 329 -9.90 11.59 -9.71
C LEU A 329 -10.99 12.63 -9.44
N VAL A 330 -11.11 13.16 -8.23
CA VAL A 330 -12.15 14.13 -7.86
C VAL A 330 -11.80 15.57 -8.23
N GLN A 331 -10.50 15.87 -8.44
CA GLN A 331 -10.05 17.19 -8.86
C GLN A 331 -8.78 17.10 -9.69
N ARG A 332 -8.69 17.89 -10.75
CA ARG A 332 -7.49 18.01 -11.57
C ARG A 332 -7.08 19.46 -11.69
N THR A 333 -5.79 19.72 -11.50
CA THR A 333 -5.18 21.05 -11.71
C THR A 333 -4.14 20.91 -12.81
N VAL A 334 -4.25 21.76 -13.83
CA VAL A 334 -3.33 21.75 -14.98
C VAL A 334 -2.69 23.14 -15.13
N VAL A 335 -1.37 23.16 -15.17
CA VAL A 335 -0.56 24.36 -15.44
C VAL A 335 0.21 24.14 -16.73
N ARG A 336 0.20 25.08 -17.65
CA ARG A 336 0.85 24.97 -18.96
C ARG A 336 1.74 26.17 -19.27
N SER A 337 2.78 25.94 -20.06
CA SER A 337 3.54 27.03 -20.68
C SER A 337 2.69 27.77 -21.69
N GLY A 338 2.93 29.08 -21.85
CA GLY A 338 2.23 29.93 -22.82
C GLY A 338 2.63 29.66 -24.28
N ALA A 339 3.74 28.98 -24.51
CA ALA A 339 4.26 28.63 -25.84
C ALA A 339 4.97 27.26 -25.77
N PRO A 340 5.08 26.53 -26.92
CA PRO A 340 5.87 25.33 -27.00
C PRO A 340 7.39 25.63 -26.85
N LEU A 341 8.13 24.64 -26.32
CA LEU A 341 9.59 24.64 -26.31
C LEU A 341 10.12 24.54 -27.75
N ALA A 342 11.19 25.31 -28.05
CA ALA A 342 11.94 25.14 -29.29
C ALA A 342 12.80 23.84 -29.24
N ALA A 343 13.31 23.40 -30.38
CA ALA A 343 14.33 22.34 -30.39
C ALA A 343 15.63 22.83 -29.76
N GLY A 344 16.27 21.97 -28.98
CA GLY A 344 17.54 22.27 -28.32
C GLY A 344 17.67 21.75 -26.90
N ASP A 345 18.71 22.25 -26.22
CA ASP A 345 18.98 21.97 -24.82
C ASP A 345 18.25 22.98 -23.94
N HIS A 346 17.58 22.47 -22.90
CA HIS A 346 16.78 23.28 -21.99
C HIS A 346 16.96 22.84 -20.54
N THR A 347 16.69 23.79 -19.63
CA THR A 347 16.49 23.53 -18.21
C THR A 347 15.04 23.84 -17.86
N VAL A 348 14.30 22.82 -17.47
CA VAL A 348 12.93 22.95 -16.97
C VAL A 348 12.97 22.91 -15.45
N GLU A 349 12.33 23.89 -14.79
CA GLU A 349 12.13 23.86 -13.34
C GLU A 349 10.64 23.85 -13.00
N ILE A 350 10.27 23.01 -12.05
CA ILE A 350 8.97 23.02 -11.40
C ILE A 350 9.20 23.37 -9.93
N VAL A 351 8.66 24.50 -9.50
CA VAL A 351 8.76 24.96 -8.12
C VAL A 351 7.39 24.89 -7.48
N THR A 352 7.29 24.15 -6.38
CA THR A 352 6.04 24.03 -5.61
C THR A 352 6.23 24.60 -4.22
N THR A 353 5.30 25.48 -3.80
CA THR A 353 5.34 26.13 -2.48
C THR A 353 3.96 26.12 -1.84
N TYR A 354 3.90 26.12 -0.51
CA TYR A 354 2.66 26.28 0.23
C TYR A 354 2.51 27.73 0.69
N ALA A 355 1.34 28.33 0.42
CA ALA A 355 0.97 29.59 1.06
C ALA A 355 0.81 29.42 2.57
N GLU A 356 0.34 28.24 2.99
CA GLU A 356 0.22 27.81 4.39
C GLU A 356 0.64 26.33 4.49
N LEU A 357 1.73 26.08 5.23
CA LEU A 357 2.25 24.72 5.40
C LEU A 357 1.35 23.91 6.36
N ARG A 358 0.40 23.18 5.77
CA ARG A 358 -0.46 22.24 6.48
C ARG A 358 -0.81 21.05 5.57
N PRO A 359 -1.06 19.86 6.13
CA PRO A 359 -1.52 18.74 5.34
C PRO A 359 -2.80 19.09 4.55
N GLY A 360 -2.82 18.78 3.26
CA GLY A 360 -3.95 19.10 2.38
C GLY A 360 -4.10 20.58 2.03
N GLY A 361 -3.11 21.42 2.37
CA GLY A 361 -3.12 22.85 2.04
C GLY A 361 -2.99 23.12 0.55
N PRO A 362 -3.33 24.36 0.11
CA PRO A 362 -3.13 24.76 -1.28
C PRO A 362 -1.64 24.82 -1.62
N LEU A 363 -1.31 24.34 -2.83
CA LEU A 363 0.05 24.25 -3.34
C LEU A 363 0.18 25.13 -4.60
N ASP A 364 1.03 26.16 -4.54
CA ASP A 364 1.35 26.98 -5.71
C ASP A 364 2.41 26.29 -6.55
N VAL A 365 2.22 26.31 -7.85
CA VAL A 365 3.08 25.68 -8.85
C VAL A 365 3.57 26.74 -9.83
N VAL A 366 4.87 26.83 -10.01
CA VAL A 366 5.51 27.68 -11.00
C VAL A 366 6.34 26.83 -11.94
N LEU A 367 6.10 26.97 -13.24
CA LEU A 367 6.90 26.37 -14.31
C LEU A 367 7.89 27.39 -14.83
N ARG A 368 9.16 27.02 -14.92
CA ARG A 368 10.21 27.81 -15.53
C ARG A 368 10.90 27.06 -16.65
N LEU A 369 11.29 27.80 -17.67
CA LEU A 369 12.10 27.31 -18.77
C LEU A 369 13.30 28.25 -18.91
N ASP A 370 14.51 27.68 -18.80
CA ASP A 370 15.78 28.43 -18.90
C ASP A 370 15.85 29.65 -17.96
N GLY A 371 15.25 29.51 -16.78
CA GLY A 371 15.17 30.50 -15.73
C GLY A 371 13.97 31.46 -15.80
N GLU A 372 13.26 31.52 -16.93
CA GLU A 372 12.09 32.39 -17.12
C GLU A 372 10.80 31.69 -16.74
N GLU A 373 9.88 32.37 -16.04
CA GLU A 373 8.56 31.82 -15.72
C GLU A 373 7.70 31.71 -16.99
N VAL A 374 7.23 30.52 -17.28
CA VAL A 374 6.41 30.19 -18.47
C VAL A 374 4.99 29.78 -18.14
N GLY A 375 4.67 29.56 -16.87
CA GLY A 375 3.33 29.23 -16.41
C GLY A 375 3.27 29.12 -14.89
N SER A 376 2.12 29.43 -14.32
CA SER A 376 1.87 29.26 -12.88
C SER A 376 0.41 28.95 -12.58
N GLY A 377 0.15 28.36 -11.42
CA GLY A 377 -1.19 28.03 -10.96
C GLY A 377 -1.20 27.49 -9.53
N THR A 378 -2.39 27.28 -8.98
CA THR A 378 -2.56 26.77 -7.62
C THR A 378 -3.36 25.47 -7.64
N VAL A 379 -2.84 24.42 -7.00
CA VAL A 379 -3.56 23.20 -6.62
C VAL A 379 -4.35 23.53 -5.35
N PRO A 380 -5.68 23.56 -5.36
CA PRO A 380 -6.46 24.05 -4.21
C PRO A 380 -6.35 23.15 -2.97
N VAL A 381 -6.19 21.85 -3.20
CA VAL A 381 -6.01 20.83 -2.15
C VAL A 381 -4.91 19.88 -2.58
N SER A 382 -3.88 19.71 -1.76
CA SER A 382 -2.81 18.74 -1.99
C SER A 382 -3.08 17.42 -1.26
N ALA A 383 -2.47 16.32 -1.70
CA ALA A 383 -2.55 15.04 -1.01
C ALA A 383 -1.79 15.12 0.34
N PRO A 384 -2.43 14.88 1.49
CA PRO A 384 -1.75 14.99 2.80
C PRO A 384 -0.64 13.97 3.02
N LEU A 385 -0.77 12.76 2.47
CA LEU A 385 0.15 11.64 2.69
C LEU A 385 0.86 11.22 1.39
N LEU A 386 0.17 10.50 0.53
CA LEU A 386 0.71 9.93 -0.72
C LEU A 386 -0.41 9.73 -1.74
N PHE A 387 -0.04 9.52 -3.00
CA PHE A 387 -0.98 9.30 -4.10
C PHE A 387 -1.36 7.84 -4.32
N SER A 388 -0.40 6.94 -4.10
CA SER A 388 -0.58 5.54 -4.47
C SER A 388 0.25 4.62 -3.57
N ALA A 389 -0.30 3.45 -3.25
CA ALA A 389 0.45 2.37 -2.63
C ALA A 389 1.23 1.53 -3.65
N ASN A 390 0.87 1.60 -4.94
CA ASN A 390 1.32 0.67 -5.98
C ASN A 390 2.06 1.33 -7.14
N ASP A 391 1.75 2.59 -7.45
CA ASP A 391 2.42 3.34 -8.51
C ASP A 391 3.73 3.96 -8.03
N CYS A 392 4.53 4.41 -8.98
CA CYS A 392 5.93 4.76 -8.77
C CYS A 392 6.26 6.16 -9.28
N LEU A 393 7.45 6.66 -8.91
CA LEU A 393 8.13 7.73 -9.61
C LEU A 393 8.82 7.15 -10.86
N ASP A 394 8.56 7.76 -12.01
CA ASP A 394 9.23 7.48 -13.28
C ASP A 394 9.78 8.77 -13.89
N VAL A 395 10.92 8.70 -14.59
CA VAL A 395 11.57 9.79 -15.31
C VAL A 395 11.71 9.43 -16.79
N GLY A 396 11.36 10.35 -17.68
CA GLY A 396 11.51 10.20 -19.14
C GLY A 396 10.46 9.30 -19.81
N ARG A 397 9.64 8.61 -19.04
CA ARG A 397 8.51 7.78 -19.49
C ARG A 397 7.59 7.47 -18.32
N ALA A 398 6.41 6.93 -18.60
CA ALA A 398 5.46 6.57 -17.55
C ALA A 398 5.13 5.06 -17.62
N TYR A 399 5.25 4.37 -16.50
CA TYR A 399 4.78 2.98 -16.33
C TYR A 399 3.62 2.93 -15.36
N GLY A 400 2.88 1.80 -15.33
CA GLY A 400 1.69 1.65 -14.50
C GLY A 400 0.51 2.51 -15.01
N GLY A 401 -0.22 3.15 -14.11
CA GLY A 401 -1.35 4.01 -14.46
C GLY A 401 -0.91 5.38 -15.02
N ALA A 402 -1.63 5.89 -16.01
CA ALA A 402 -1.41 7.24 -16.54
C ALA A 402 -1.98 8.28 -15.56
N VAL A 403 -1.15 9.19 -15.06
CA VAL A 403 -1.63 10.30 -14.20
C VAL A 403 -2.54 11.24 -14.99
N SER A 404 -2.16 11.59 -16.23
CA SER A 404 -2.93 12.46 -17.11
C SER A 404 -3.70 11.68 -18.17
N ARG A 405 -4.95 12.06 -18.38
CA ARG A 405 -5.78 11.54 -19.47
C ARG A 405 -5.27 11.98 -20.86
N ALA A 406 -4.49 13.06 -20.93
CA ALA A 406 -3.97 13.60 -22.19
C ALA A 406 -3.01 12.64 -22.92
N TYR A 407 -2.43 11.68 -22.20
CA TYR A 407 -1.53 10.69 -22.79
C TYR A 407 -1.85 9.24 -22.40
N ALA A 408 -3.02 8.99 -21.80
CA ALA A 408 -3.38 7.65 -21.31
C ALA A 408 -3.41 6.59 -22.41
N ASP A 409 -3.77 6.96 -23.62
CA ASP A 409 -3.78 6.11 -24.82
C ASP A 409 -2.40 5.92 -25.48
N ARG A 410 -1.36 6.63 -24.99
CA ARG A 410 0.00 6.63 -25.55
C ARG A 410 1.04 6.02 -24.63
N MET A 411 0.61 5.44 -23.51
CA MET A 411 1.54 4.83 -22.56
C MET A 411 2.54 3.85 -23.22
N PRO A 412 3.82 3.84 -22.81
CA PRO A 412 4.43 4.57 -21.70
C PRO A 412 4.81 6.03 -21.99
N PHE A 413 4.35 6.62 -23.05
CA PHE A 413 4.53 8.00 -23.49
C PHE A 413 5.96 8.52 -23.24
N ALA A 414 6.94 7.79 -23.77
CA ALA A 414 8.36 8.10 -23.63
C ALA A 414 8.67 9.45 -24.27
N LEU A 415 9.59 10.21 -23.67
CA LEU A 415 10.02 11.49 -24.19
C LEU A 415 10.68 11.37 -25.58
N ASP A 416 10.24 12.20 -26.51
CA ASP A 416 10.88 12.41 -27.81
C ASP A 416 12.15 13.28 -27.62
N GLY A 417 13.17 12.72 -26.96
CA GLY A 417 14.37 13.46 -26.62
C GLY A 417 15.19 12.74 -25.57
N ARG A 418 16.02 13.47 -24.84
CA ARG A 418 16.88 12.94 -23.79
C ARG A 418 16.80 13.81 -22.56
N ILE A 419 16.71 13.16 -21.39
CA ILE A 419 16.92 13.82 -20.10
C ILE A 419 18.33 13.49 -19.63
N ASP A 420 19.13 14.51 -19.37
CA ASP A 420 20.50 14.38 -18.87
C ASP A 420 20.53 14.09 -17.35
N GLY A 421 19.51 14.54 -16.65
CA GLY A 421 19.29 14.28 -15.23
C GLY A 421 18.14 15.12 -14.68
N MET A 422 17.59 14.62 -13.56
CA MET A 422 16.58 15.31 -12.76
C MET A 422 17.09 15.48 -11.33
N HIS A 423 17.15 16.73 -10.86
CA HIS A 423 17.48 17.06 -9.48
C HIS A 423 16.21 17.49 -8.75
N VAL A 424 16.02 16.96 -7.54
CA VAL A 424 14.91 17.32 -6.64
C VAL A 424 15.50 17.84 -5.34
N ALA A 425 14.99 18.96 -4.84
CA ALA A 425 15.33 19.48 -3.52
C ALA A 425 14.08 19.98 -2.79
N TYR A 426 13.95 19.70 -1.51
CA TYR A 426 12.96 20.36 -0.65
C TYR A 426 13.37 21.81 -0.37
N LEU A 427 12.38 22.69 -0.25
CA LEU A 427 12.54 24.14 0.00
C LEU A 427 12.30 24.51 1.45
#